data_6e4da0e60375a688a3f0dbeb12341fb3
#
_entry.id   6e4da0e60375a688a3f0dbeb12341fb3
#
_cell.length_a   1.000
_cell.length_b   1.000
_cell.length_c   1.000
_cell.angle_alpha   90.00
_cell.angle_beta   90.00
_cell.angle_gamma   90.00
#
_symmetry.space_group_name_H-M   'P 1'
#
loop_
_entity.id
_entity.type
_entity.pdbx_description
1 polymer ?
#
loop_
_entity_poly.entity_id
_entity_poly.type
_entity_poly.pdbx_seq_one_letter_code
_entity_poly.pdbx_strand_id
1 'polypeptide(L)'
;MSEQAAPPARTPGAKRAGAGEYLFDLAKVNHILGGPDYSTANGACVEGDRMIIALMRMPAGTGSQPHSHPNEQWVYILEGTMDSTVDGQRHLAGPGSAIYIPADTIHHATATHDGDVVFFTVKDASHGLHGIKASG
;
A
#
# COMPACT_ATOMS: atom_id res chain seq x y z
N MET A 1 -3.33 -35.47 11.28
CA MET A 1 -3.92 -34.42 10.43
C MET A 1 -2.83 -33.46 10.01
N SER A 2 -2.55 -33.41 8.74
CA SER A 2 -1.51 -32.49 8.25
C SER A 2 -2.08 -31.08 8.23
N GLU A 3 -1.42 -30.16 8.90
CA GLU A 3 -1.72 -28.76 8.74
C GLU A 3 -1.28 -28.31 7.36
N GLN A 4 -2.20 -27.75 6.62
CA GLN A 4 -1.85 -27.14 5.35
C GLN A 4 -1.15 -25.82 5.63
N ALA A 5 0.02 -25.66 5.05
CA ALA A 5 0.70 -24.38 5.09
C ALA A 5 -0.17 -23.32 4.40
N ALA A 6 -0.13 -22.08 4.90
CA ALA A 6 -0.80 -20.98 4.22
C ALA A 6 -0.25 -20.86 2.79
N PRO A 7 -1.09 -20.50 1.80
CA PRO A 7 -0.60 -20.19 0.47
C PRO A 7 0.49 -19.10 0.54
N PRO A 8 1.42 -19.07 -0.41
CA PRO A 8 2.39 -17.97 -0.46
C PRO A 8 1.67 -16.63 -0.60
N ALA A 9 2.26 -15.58 -0.03
CA ALA A 9 1.75 -14.25 -0.20
C ALA A 9 1.79 -13.83 -1.68
N ARG A 10 0.83 -13.02 -2.09
CA ARG A 10 0.76 -12.48 -3.44
C ARG A 10 1.85 -11.43 -3.70
N THR A 11 2.27 -10.77 -2.63
CA THR A 11 3.31 -9.74 -2.68
C THR A 11 4.61 -10.31 -2.16
N PRO A 12 5.73 -10.20 -2.90
CA PRO A 12 7.04 -10.67 -2.40
C PRO A 12 7.37 -10.02 -1.06
N GLY A 13 7.72 -10.83 -0.07
CA GLY A 13 8.07 -10.37 1.26
C GLY A 13 6.90 -10.10 2.21
N ALA A 14 5.67 -10.09 1.71
CA ALA A 14 4.49 -9.92 2.58
C ALA A 14 4.25 -11.16 3.45
N LYS A 15 3.61 -10.95 4.59
CA LYS A 15 3.20 -12.03 5.50
C LYS A 15 1.78 -12.48 5.14
N ARG A 16 1.64 -13.73 4.76
CA ARG A 16 0.32 -14.35 4.60
C ARG A 16 -0.19 -14.84 5.94
N ALA A 17 -1.41 -14.43 6.32
CA ALA A 17 -2.05 -14.92 7.53
C ALA A 17 -2.33 -16.42 7.41
N GLY A 18 -1.83 -17.20 8.35
CA GLY A 18 -2.05 -18.64 8.43
C GLY A 18 -3.21 -19.00 9.34
N ALA A 19 -3.54 -20.30 9.38
CA ALA A 19 -4.59 -20.81 10.25
C ALA A 19 -4.25 -20.52 11.72
N GLY A 20 -5.17 -19.90 12.45
CA GLY A 20 -4.97 -19.57 13.86
C GLY A 20 -4.17 -18.30 14.12
N GLU A 21 -3.72 -17.62 13.10
CA GLU A 21 -3.00 -16.36 13.23
C GLU A 21 -3.97 -15.19 13.06
N TYR A 22 -4.21 -14.43 14.11
CA TYR A 22 -5.21 -13.34 14.09
C TYR A 22 -4.65 -11.99 14.51
N LEU A 23 -3.45 -11.93 15.08
CA LEU A 23 -2.81 -10.70 15.55
C LEU A 23 -1.43 -10.57 14.92
N PHE A 24 -1.15 -9.38 14.38
CA PHE A 24 0.11 -9.10 13.70
C PHE A 24 0.67 -7.78 14.21
N ASP A 25 1.92 -7.80 14.69
CA ASP A 25 2.65 -6.60 15.07
C ASP A 25 3.30 -6.02 13.81
N LEU A 26 2.71 -4.98 13.24
CA LEU A 26 3.19 -4.39 11.99
C LEU A 26 4.56 -3.73 12.12
N ALA A 27 5.00 -3.44 13.36
CA ALA A 27 6.35 -2.93 13.58
C ALA A 27 7.43 -4.01 13.42
N LYS A 28 7.05 -5.29 13.47
CA LYS A 28 7.98 -6.42 13.52
C LYS A 28 7.79 -7.47 12.43
N VAL A 29 6.63 -7.49 11.79
CA VAL A 29 6.26 -8.62 10.92
C VAL A 29 7.14 -8.72 9.68
N ASN A 30 7.46 -7.61 9.05
CA ASN A 30 8.34 -7.50 7.90
C ASN A 30 8.62 -6.02 7.58
N HIS A 31 9.44 -5.80 6.55
CA HIS A 31 9.66 -4.45 6.00
C HIS A 31 9.91 -4.61 4.50
N ILE A 32 8.97 -4.13 3.69
CA ILE A 32 9.03 -4.28 2.24
C ILE A 32 8.84 -2.93 1.55
N LEU A 33 9.20 -2.90 0.27
CA LEU A 33 8.89 -1.76 -0.60
C LEU A 33 7.46 -1.89 -1.11
N GLY A 34 6.73 -0.78 -1.12
CA GLY A 34 5.33 -0.76 -1.58
C GLY A 34 5.20 -0.78 -3.10
N GLY A 35 6.21 -0.28 -3.81
CA GLY A 35 6.25 -0.26 -5.27
C GLY A 35 7.67 -0.08 -5.74
N PRO A 36 8.50 -1.16 -5.79
CA PRO A 36 9.96 -1.04 -5.94
C PRO A 36 10.43 -0.29 -7.19
N ASP A 37 9.63 -0.31 -8.26
CA ASP A 37 10.04 0.33 -9.52
C ASP A 37 9.55 1.77 -9.65
N TYR A 38 8.64 2.23 -8.78
CA TYR A 38 7.97 3.50 -8.98
C TYR A 38 7.68 4.29 -7.70
N SER A 39 7.91 3.73 -6.53
CA SER A 39 7.51 4.37 -5.26
C SER A 39 8.57 4.24 -4.19
N THR A 40 8.66 5.28 -3.34
CA THR A 40 9.51 5.28 -2.15
C THR A 40 8.79 4.71 -0.93
N ALA A 41 7.49 4.40 -1.03
CA ALA A 41 6.73 3.87 0.09
C ALA A 41 7.32 2.54 0.57
N ASN A 42 7.45 2.38 1.88
CA ASN A 42 8.02 1.19 2.49
C ASN A 42 7.38 0.93 3.85
N GLY A 43 7.33 -0.32 4.26
CA GLY A 43 6.75 -0.68 5.54
C GLY A 43 6.29 -2.12 5.60
N ALA A 44 5.29 -2.38 6.45
CA ALA A 44 4.78 -3.71 6.70
C ALA A 44 3.60 -4.05 5.80
N CYS A 45 3.51 -5.31 5.38
CA CYS A 45 2.41 -5.79 4.55
C CYS A 45 1.96 -7.18 5.00
N VAL A 46 0.66 -7.33 5.25
CA VAL A 46 0.04 -8.59 5.66
C VAL A 46 -1.12 -8.88 4.73
N GLU A 47 -1.29 -10.13 4.35
CA GLU A 47 -2.35 -10.57 3.43
C GLU A 47 -3.23 -11.62 4.09
N GLY A 48 -4.53 -11.46 3.89
CA GLY A 48 -5.52 -12.50 4.14
C GLY A 48 -5.99 -13.14 2.84
N ASP A 49 -7.15 -13.80 2.88
CA ASP A 49 -7.70 -14.45 1.68
C ASP A 49 -8.23 -13.45 0.66
N ARG A 50 -8.86 -12.37 1.13
CA ARG A 50 -9.56 -11.41 0.27
C ARG A 50 -9.05 -10.00 0.37
N MET A 51 -8.19 -9.71 1.34
CA MET A 51 -7.71 -8.34 1.60
C MET A 51 -6.22 -8.33 1.89
N ILE A 52 -5.59 -7.25 1.45
CA ILE A 52 -4.20 -6.95 1.75
C ILE A 52 -4.19 -5.64 2.52
N ILE A 53 -3.43 -5.61 3.62
CA ILE A 53 -3.21 -4.37 4.36
C ILE A 53 -1.72 -4.04 4.39
N ALA A 54 -1.42 -2.75 4.43
CA ALA A 54 -0.04 -2.30 4.58
C ALA A 54 0.02 -1.01 5.39
N LEU A 55 1.01 -0.91 6.25
CA LEU A 55 1.34 0.32 6.96
C LEU A 55 2.65 0.82 6.40
N MET A 56 2.60 1.94 5.70
CA MET A 56 3.70 2.45 4.89
C MET A 56 4.14 3.83 5.31
N ARG A 57 5.42 4.11 5.09
CA ARG A 57 6.01 5.44 5.22
C ARG A 57 6.55 5.88 3.87
N MET A 58 6.30 7.13 3.53
CA MET A 58 6.82 7.79 2.34
C MET A 58 7.65 8.97 2.81
N PRO A 59 8.98 8.95 2.59
CA PRO A 59 9.83 10.05 3.07
C PRO A 59 9.45 11.40 2.47
N ALA A 60 9.62 12.47 3.27
CA ALA A 60 9.31 13.84 2.86
C ALA A 60 9.94 14.18 1.51
N GLY A 61 9.18 14.82 0.64
CA GLY A 61 9.63 15.24 -0.69
C GLY A 61 9.77 14.13 -1.72
N THR A 62 9.44 12.89 -1.35
CA THR A 62 9.49 11.74 -2.27
C THR A 62 8.10 11.17 -2.51
N GLY A 63 7.98 10.23 -3.42
CA GLY A 63 6.68 9.66 -3.70
C GLY A 63 6.71 8.59 -4.78
N SER A 64 5.57 8.44 -5.43
CA SER A 64 5.41 7.47 -6.50
C SER A 64 5.26 8.16 -7.85
N GLN A 65 5.74 7.47 -8.88
CA GLN A 65 5.45 7.81 -10.27
C GLN A 65 4.07 7.26 -10.65
N PRO A 66 3.45 7.78 -11.73
CA PRO A 66 2.17 7.26 -12.18
C PRO A 66 2.20 5.75 -12.40
N HIS A 67 1.21 5.07 -11.84
CA HIS A 67 1.07 3.61 -11.87
C HIS A 67 -0.39 3.22 -11.70
N SER A 68 -0.69 1.96 -11.92
CA SER A 68 -2.03 1.40 -11.73
C SER A 68 -1.93 -0.05 -11.26
N HIS A 69 -3.04 -0.61 -10.81
CA HIS A 69 -3.15 -2.01 -10.43
C HIS A 69 -4.60 -2.49 -10.58
N PRO A 70 -4.81 -3.80 -10.81
CA PRO A 70 -6.15 -4.34 -11.04
C PRO A 70 -7.04 -4.32 -9.80
N ASN A 71 -6.48 -4.30 -8.60
CA ASN A 71 -7.25 -4.26 -7.37
C ASN A 71 -7.63 -2.82 -7.00
N GLU A 72 -8.76 -2.64 -6.33
CA GLU A 72 -9.10 -1.33 -5.77
C GLU A 72 -8.35 -1.10 -4.46
N GLN A 73 -8.23 0.15 -4.07
CA GLN A 73 -7.43 0.55 -2.91
C GLN A 73 -8.08 1.68 -2.14
N TRP A 74 -7.96 1.62 -0.81
CA TRP A 74 -8.18 2.73 0.09
C TRP A 74 -6.87 3.10 0.77
N VAL A 75 -6.64 4.40 0.95
CA VAL A 75 -5.47 4.92 1.67
C VAL A 75 -5.98 5.83 2.78
N TYR A 76 -5.57 5.58 4.01
CA TYR A 76 -5.88 6.42 5.17
C TYR A 76 -4.60 7.09 5.67
N ILE A 77 -4.60 8.42 5.75
CA ILE A 77 -3.43 9.19 6.17
C ILE A 77 -3.39 9.27 7.69
N LEU A 78 -2.30 8.80 8.28
CA LEU A 78 -2.06 8.86 9.73
C LEU A 78 -1.21 10.07 10.09
N GLU A 79 -0.17 10.37 9.32
CA GLU A 79 0.76 11.49 9.55
C GLU A 79 1.16 12.11 8.23
N GLY A 80 1.44 13.41 8.27
CA GLY A 80 1.94 14.14 7.10
C GLY A 80 0.85 14.55 6.13
N THR A 81 1.27 15.11 5.01
CA THR A 81 0.36 15.52 3.92
C THR A 81 0.78 14.86 2.63
N MET A 82 -0.15 14.12 2.04
CA MET A 82 0.06 13.45 0.76
C MET A 82 -0.55 14.29 -0.36
N ASP A 83 0.27 14.71 -1.31
CA ASP A 83 -0.16 15.34 -2.54
C ASP A 83 -0.50 14.21 -3.52
N SER A 84 -1.78 13.90 -3.64
CA SER A 84 -2.27 12.73 -4.37
C SER A 84 -3.02 13.12 -5.61
N THR A 85 -2.78 12.42 -6.71
CA THR A 85 -3.52 12.56 -7.96
C THR A 85 -4.10 11.20 -8.34
N VAL A 86 -5.41 11.14 -8.48
CA VAL A 86 -6.15 9.94 -8.90
C VAL A 86 -7.01 10.30 -10.10
N ASP A 87 -6.82 9.60 -11.20
CA ASP A 87 -7.56 9.85 -12.44
C ASP A 87 -7.51 11.33 -12.85
N GLY A 88 -6.34 11.94 -12.75
CA GLY A 88 -6.11 13.34 -13.09
C GLY A 88 -6.60 14.35 -12.04
N GLN A 89 -7.25 13.92 -10.97
CA GLN A 89 -7.73 14.82 -9.92
C GLN A 89 -6.72 14.88 -8.77
N ARG A 90 -6.21 16.06 -8.50
CA ARG A 90 -5.22 16.31 -7.46
C ARG A 90 -5.88 16.74 -6.16
N HIS A 91 -5.45 16.13 -5.06
CA HIS A 91 -5.90 16.49 -3.71
C HIS A 91 -4.72 16.49 -2.74
N LEU A 92 -4.73 17.44 -1.79
CA LEU A 92 -3.83 17.41 -0.64
C LEU A 92 -4.56 16.70 0.50
N ALA A 93 -4.07 15.54 0.90
CA ALA A 93 -4.69 14.72 1.93
C ALA A 93 -3.86 14.75 3.21
N GLY A 94 -4.44 15.32 4.27
CA GLY A 94 -3.82 15.36 5.59
C GLY A 94 -4.32 14.22 6.50
N PRO A 95 -3.84 14.17 7.76
CA PRO A 95 -4.25 13.15 8.71
C PRO A 95 -5.77 13.09 8.88
N GLY A 96 -6.32 11.87 8.88
CA GLY A 96 -7.75 11.65 8.97
C GLY A 96 -8.46 11.58 7.62
N SER A 97 -7.76 11.85 6.51
CA SER A 97 -8.33 11.75 5.16
C SER A 97 -8.22 10.33 4.63
N ALA A 98 -9.22 9.92 3.86
CA ALA A 98 -9.19 8.67 3.12
C ALA A 98 -9.22 8.95 1.62
N ILE A 99 -8.37 8.26 0.86
CA ILE A 99 -8.29 8.37 -0.58
C ILE A 99 -8.78 7.05 -1.17
N TYR A 100 -9.69 7.12 -2.14
CA TYR A 100 -10.16 5.96 -2.87
C TYR A 100 -9.50 5.90 -4.25
N ILE A 101 -8.98 4.72 -4.59
CA ILE A 101 -8.34 4.47 -5.88
C ILE A 101 -9.06 3.30 -6.54
N PRO A 102 -9.89 3.57 -7.57
CA PRO A 102 -10.58 2.48 -8.28
C PRO A 102 -9.59 1.54 -8.98
N ALA A 103 -10.05 0.32 -9.27
CA ALA A 103 -9.28 -0.65 -10.05
C ALA A 103 -8.85 -0.04 -11.38
N ASP A 104 -7.64 -0.36 -11.81
CA ASP A 104 -7.06 0.00 -13.11
C ASP A 104 -6.94 1.51 -13.36
N THR A 105 -6.98 2.32 -12.30
CA THR A 105 -6.94 3.78 -12.40
C THR A 105 -5.52 4.28 -12.15
N ILE A 106 -5.02 5.08 -13.09
CA ILE A 106 -3.68 5.69 -12.96
C ILE A 106 -3.69 6.69 -11.81
N HIS A 107 -2.71 6.58 -10.92
CA HIS A 107 -2.55 7.47 -9.78
C HIS A 107 -1.08 7.60 -9.39
N HIS A 108 -0.79 8.66 -8.65
CA HIS A 108 0.53 8.89 -8.06
C HIS A 108 0.38 9.79 -6.84
N ALA A 109 1.41 9.84 -6.01
CA ALA A 109 1.41 10.66 -4.82
C ALA A 109 2.82 11.06 -4.42
N THR A 110 2.92 12.18 -3.70
CA THR A 110 4.17 12.69 -3.15
C THR A 110 3.92 13.13 -1.70
N ALA A 111 4.82 12.77 -0.80
CA ALA A 111 4.85 13.38 0.53
C ALA A 111 5.36 14.82 0.38
N THR A 112 4.65 15.79 0.95
CA THR A 112 5.12 17.18 0.89
C THR A 112 6.43 17.34 1.67
N HIS A 113 7.15 18.43 1.44
CA HIS A 113 8.43 18.66 2.11
C HIS A 113 8.31 18.90 3.60
N ASP A 114 7.09 19.07 4.11
CA ASP A 114 6.82 19.35 5.53
C ASP A 114 7.14 18.16 6.45
N GLY A 115 7.14 16.96 5.92
CA GLY A 115 7.41 15.76 6.70
C GLY A 115 7.08 14.48 5.96
N ASP A 116 7.44 13.36 6.56
CA ASP A 116 7.10 12.05 6.04
C ASP A 116 5.59 11.83 6.10
N VAL A 117 5.07 11.08 5.15
CA VAL A 117 3.69 10.58 5.19
C VAL A 117 3.70 9.18 5.76
N VAL A 118 2.84 8.93 6.76
CA VAL A 118 2.54 7.57 7.22
C VAL A 118 1.09 7.29 6.87
N PHE A 119 0.87 6.21 6.16
CA PHE A 119 -0.47 5.84 5.71
C PHE A 119 -0.73 4.35 5.90
N PHE A 120 -2.00 4.04 6.15
CA PHE A 120 -2.50 2.68 6.19
C PHE A 120 -3.30 2.45 4.92
N THR A 121 -3.01 1.37 4.21
CA THR A 121 -3.69 1.08 2.95
C THR A 121 -4.31 -0.30 2.96
N VAL A 122 -5.44 -0.42 2.26
CA VAL A 122 -6.17 -1.68 2.09
C VAL A 122 -6.43 -1.87 0.60
N LYS A 123 -6.10 -3.05 0.11
CA LYS A 123 -6.40 -3.46 -1.27
C LYS A 123 -7.15 -4.80 -1.24
N ASP A 124 -8.00 -5.03 -2.24
CA ASP A 124 -8.52 -6.37 -2.42
C ASP A 124 -7.39 -7.30 -2.93
N ALA A 125 -7.52 -8.58 -2.67
CA ALA A 125 -6.47 -9.56 -2.92
C ALA A 125 -6.55 -10.20 -4.32
N SER A 126 -7.22 -9.56 -5.27
CA SER A 126 -7.23 -10.01 -6.67
C SER A 126 -5.86 -9.86 -7.33
N HIS A 127 -4.99 -9.03 -6.75
CA HIS A 127 -3.62 -8.78 -7.16
C HIS A 127 -2.79 -8.53 -5.91
N GLY A 128 -1.46 -8.50 -6.01
CA GLY A 128 -0.58 -8.15 -4.89
C GLY A 128 -0.58 -6.66 -4.58
N LEU A 129 0.27 -6.26 -3.64
CA LEU A 129 0.44 -4.86 -3.25
C LEU A 129 1.03 -4.02 -4.39
N HIS A 130 1.98 -4.59 -5.13
CA HIS A 130 2.71 -3.86 -6.16
C HIS A 130 1.84 -3.62 -7.40
N GLY A 131 1.94 -2.42 -7.94
CA GLY A 131 1.27 -2.04 -9.17
C GLY A 131 2.18 -2.14 -10.40
N ILE A 132 1.70 -1.54 -11.49
CA ILE A 132 2.37 -1.50 -12.78
C ILE A 132 2.64 -0.04 -13.10
N LYS A 133 3.92 0.31 -13.31
CA LYS A 133 4.30 1.66 -13.68
C LYS A 133 3.68 2.03 -15.02
N ALA A 134 3.05 3.20 -15.08
CA ALA A 134 2.46 3.68 -16.32
C ALA A 134 3.56 3.98 -17.34
N SER A 135 3.36 3.51 -18.57
CA SER A 135 4.26 3.81 -19.66
C SER A 135 3.97 5.23 -20.18
N GLY A 136 5.00 5.99 -20.31
CA GLY A 136 4.77 7.35 -20.83
C GLY A 136 5.33 8.31 -21.21
#